data_3b20b5bc6eba6850e3d5813af0b566ad
#
_entry.id   3b20b5bc6eba6850e3d5813af0b566ad
#
_cell.length_a   1.000
_cell.length_b   1.000
_cell.length_c   1.000
_cell.angle_alpha   90.00
_cell.angle_beta   90.00
_cell.angle_gamma   90.00
#
_symmetry.space_group_name_H-M   'P 1'
#
loop_
_entity.id
_entity.type
_entity.pdbx_description
1 polymer ?
#
loop_
_entity_poly.entity_id
_entity_poly.type
_entity_poly.pdbx_seq_one_letter_code
_entity_poly.pdbx_strand_id
1 'polypeptide(L)'
;MIDGSVLIVEDEALIRMDIADQLEREGFVVFEAANATEAIAVLDAQPSVRIMFTDIDMPGSMDGLKLAAAVRDRFPPIEIIVTSGHRSVELSELPDRSIYFSKPYPHAAVIASMHQMLSRAR
;
A
#
# COMPACT_ATOMS: atom_id res chain seq x y z
N MET A 1 -17.49 -9.24 7.08
CA MET A 1 -16.89 -7.91 7.40
C MET A 1 -15.38 -8.00 7.33
N ILE A 2 -14.74 -7.02 6.72
CA ILE A 2 -13.29 -6.98 6.61
C ILE A 2 -12.73 -6.18 7.79
N ASP A 3 -11.82 -6.82 8.53
CA ASP A 3 -11.14 -6.16 9.64
C ASP A 3 -9.92 -5.40 9.14
N GLY A 4 -9.88 -4.12 9.43
CA GLY A 4 -8.77 -3.26 9.06
C GLY A 4 -9.06 -2.49 7.78
N SER A 5 -8.31 -1.43 7.59
CA SER A 5 -8.43 -0.59 6.43
C SER A 5 -7.14 -0.58 5.61
N VAL A 6 -7.24 -0.09 4.39
CA VAL A 6 -6.14 -0.04 3.42
C VAL A 6 -5.80 1.42 3.14
N LEU A 7 -4.52 1.75 3.16
CA LEU A 7 -4.04 3.05 2.70
C LEU A 7 -3.44 2.87 1.30
N ILE A 8 -3.93 3.65 0.34
CA ILE A 8 -3.39 3.68 -1.02
C ILE A 8 -2.54 4.94 -1.17
N VAL A 9 -1.29 4.75 -1.59
CA VAL A 9 -0.36 5.86 -1.82
C VAL A 9 0.01 5.89 -3.31
N GLU A 10 -0.49 6.89 -4.02
CA GLU A 10 -0.31 7.05 -5.45
C GLU A 10 -0.44 8.53 -5.80
N ASP A 11 0.53 9.09 -6.51
CA ASP A 11 0.51 10.51 -6.85
C ASP A 11 -0.46 10.85 -7.99
N GLU A 12 -0.76 9.90 -8.88
CA GLU A 12 -1.71 10.13 -9.95
C GLU A 12 -3.14 9.93 -9.44
N ALA A 13 -3.90 11.02 -9.34
CA ALA A 13 -5.22 11.00 -8.73
C ALA A 13 -6.19 10.03 -9.40
N LEU A 14 -6.19 9.93 -10.74
CA LEU A 14 -7.12 9.04 -11.43
C LEU A 14 -6.81 7.57 -11.15
N ILE A 15 -5.53 7.21 -11.12
CA ILE A 15 -5.12 5.84 -10.80
C ILE A 15 -5.48 5.52 -9.35
N ARG A 16 -5.18 6.44 -8.44
CA ARG A 16 -5.48 6.28 -7.02
C ARG A 16 -6.97 6.09 -6.78
N MET A 17 -7.79 6.91 -7.40
CA MET A 17 -9.25 6.85 -7.25
C MET A 17 -9.84 5.56 -7.82
N ASP A 18 -9.29 5.08 -8.94
CA ASP A 18 -9.74 3.84 -9.55
C ASP A 18 -9.46 2.64 -8.64
N ILE A 19 -8.26 2.57 -8.10
CA ILE A 19 -7.91 1.50 -7.17
C ILE A 19 -8.77 1.56 -5.91
N ALA A 20 -8.95 2.77 -5.36
CA ALA A 20 -9.78 2.97 -4.17
C ALA A 20 -11.22 2.49 -4.42
N ASP A 21 -11.79 2.85 -5.56
CA ASP A 21 -13.15 2.46 -5.91
C ASP A 21 -13.29 0.93 -5.99
N GLN A 22 -12.32 0.26 -6.63
CA GLN A 22 -12.36 -1.19 -6.74
C GLN A 22 -12.25 -1.88 -5.39
N LEU A 23 -11.39 -1.39 -4.50
CA LEU A 23 -11.25 -1.95 -3.17
C LEU A 23 -12.49 -1.71 -2.31
N GLU A 24 -13.10 -0.54 -2.44
CA GLU A 24 -14.34 -0.24 -1.72
C GLU A 24 -15.48 -1.15 -2.17
N ARG A 25 -15.56 -1.48 -3.46
CA ARG A 25 -16.54 -2.43 -3.98
C ARG A 25 -16.35 -3.82 -3.39
N GLU A 26 -15.12 -4.18 -3.03
CA GLU A 26 -14.82 -5.45 -2.38
C GLU A 26 -15.05 -5.42 -0.87
N GLY A 27 -15.48 -4.29 -0.33
CA GLY A 27 -15.80 -4.15 1.08
C GLY A 27 -14.69 -3.59 1.96
N PHE A 28 -13.56 -3.18 1.36
CA PHE A 28 -12.49 -2.56 2.14
C PHE A 28 -12.82 -1.11 2.50
N VAL A 29 -12.39 -0.69 3.67
CA VAL A 29 -12.36 0.73 4.03
C VAL A 29 -11.03 1.28 3.54
N VAL A 30 -11.05 2.35 2.75
CA VAL A 30 -9.88 2.83 2.05
C VAL A 30 -9.57 4.28 2.44
N PHE A 31 -8.30 4.53 2.73
CA PHE A 31 -7.75 5.89 2.85
C PHE A 31 -6.80 6.13 1.69
N GLU A 32 -6.63 7.37 1.29
CA GLU A 32 -5.81 7.74 0.14
C GLU A 32 -4.77 8.77 0.54
N ALA A 33 -3.59 8.68 -0.08
CA ALA A 33 -2.52 9.64 0.07
C ALA A 33 -1.83 9.85 -1.28
N ALA A 34 -1.46 11.07 -1.57
CA ALA A 34 -0.80 11.42 -2.84
C ALA A 34 0.73 11.35 -2.76
N ASN A 35 1.28 11.26 -1.56
CA ASN A 35 2.74 11.23 -1.35
C ASN A 35 3.05 10.65 0.03
N ALA A 36 4.35 10.49 0.30
CA ALA A 36 4.80 9.89 1.56
C ALA A 36 4.41 10.71 2.79
N THR A 37 4.46 12.03 2.70
CA THR A 37 4.09 12.90 3.83
C THR A 37 2.64 12.69 4.22
N GLU A 38 1.74 12.69 3.23
CA GLU A 38 0.32 12.42 3.48
C GLU A 38 0.10 11.01 4.01
N ALA A 39 0.84 10.02 3.48
CA ALA A 39 0.73 8.64 3.92
C ALA A 39 1.04 8.50 5.41
N ILE A 40 2.13 9.08 5.85
CA ILE A 40 2.51 9.01 7.26
C ILE A 40 1.48 9.71 8.14
N ALA A 41 0.96 10.85 7.69
CA ALA A 41 -0.08 11.56 8.42
C ALA A 41 -1.34 10.71 8.60
N VAL A 42 -1.74 9.98 7.54
CA VAL A 42 -2.89 9.06 7.63
C VAL A 42 -2.60 7.95 8.64
N LEU A 43 -1.42 7.34 8.57
CA LEU A 43 -1.06 6.25 9.48
C LEU A 43 -1.03 6.70 10.94
N ASP A 44 -0.57 7.93 11.19
CA ASP A 44 -0.58 8.49 12.53
C ASP A 44 -2.01 8.72 13.05
N ALA A 45 -2.93 9.08 12.16
CA ALA A 45 -4.31 9.43 12.53
C ALA A 45 -5.26 8.24 12.54
N GLN A 46 -4.95 7.18 11.79
CA GLN A 46 -5.88 6.07 11.54
C GLN A 46 -5.27 4.74 11.95
N PRO A 47 -5.39 4.36 13.23
CA PRO A 47 -4.81 3.10 13.70
C PRO A 47 -5.48 1.84 13.15
N SER A 48 -6.60 1.99 12.45
CA SER A 48 -7.27 0.86 11.79
C SER A 48 -6.56 0.38 10.53
N VAL A 49 -5.61 1.15 9.99
CA VAL A 49 -4.90 0.77 8.76
C VAL A 49 -4.02 -0.44 9.02
N ARG A 50 -4.24 -1.50 8.24
CA ARG A 50 -3.50 -2.75 8.32
C ARG A 50 -2.64 -3.01 7.10
N ILE A 51 -2.97 -2.37 5.98
CA ILE A 51 -2.27 -2.59 4.70
C ILE A 51 -1.93 -1.23 4.10
N MET A 52 -0.70 -1.07 3.65
CA MET A 52 -0.32 0.07 2.81
C MET A 52 0.03 -0.45 1.42
N PHE A 53 -0.64 0.10 0.41
CA PHE A 53 -0.41 -0.19 -0.99
C PHE A 53 0.22 1.06 -1.62
N THR A 54 1.49 0.98 -2.01
CA THR A 54 2.21 2.15 -2.50
C THR A 54 2.91 1.92 -3.83
N ASP A 55 2.86 2.93 -4.69
CA ASP A 55 3.72 2.98 -5.87
C ASP A 55 5.12 3.42 -5.42
N ILE A 56 6.15 2.85 -6.06
CA ILE A 56 7.53 3.24 -5.82
C ILE A 56 7.85 4.56 -6.52
N ASP A 57 7.33 4.72 -7.74
CA ASP A 57 7.69 5.84 -8.61
C ASP A 57 6.85 7.08 -8.29
N MET A 58 7.22 7.77 -7.23
CA MET A 58 6.54 8.98 -6.79
C MET A 58 7.51 10.15 -6.70
N PRO A 59 7.06 11.37 -7.04
CA PRO A 59 7.90 12.55 -6.88
C PRO A 59 8.00 12.94 -5.40
N GLY A 60 8.99 13.74 -5.08
CA GLY A 60 9.16 14.28 -3.75
C GLY A 60 10.38 13.73 -3.04
N SER A 61 10.47 13.98 -1.74
CA SER A 61 11.64 13.64 -0.94
C SER A 61 11.75 12.16 -0.60
N MET A 62 10.67 11.39 -0.77
CA MET A 62 10.65 9.99 -0.38
C MET A 62 9.86 9.18 -1.41
N ASP A 63 10.53 8.24 -2.08
CA ASP A 63 9.86 7.31 -2.98
C ASP A 63 9.18 6.18 -2.19
N GLY A 64 8.47 5.30 -2.90
CA GLY A 64 7.72 4.24 -2.25
C GLY A 64 8.57 3.21 -1.51
N LEU A 65 9.82 2.96 -1.92
CA LEU A 65 10.71 2.05 -1.21
C LEU A 65 11.16 2.65 0.13
N LYS A 66 11.52 3.92 0.12
CA LYS A 66 11.89 4.62 1.34
C LYS A 66 10.70 4.73 2.29
N LEU A 67 9.52 5.01 1.73
CA LEU A 67 8.28 5.03 2.51
C LEU A 67 8.02 3.66 3.14
N ALA A 68 8.16 2.58 2.37
CA ALA A 68 7.93 1.23 2.87
C ALA A 68 8.88 0.90 4.04
N ALA A 69 10.15 1.29 3.92
CA ALA A 69 11.12 1.07 4.98
C ALA A 69 10.77 1.86 6.24
N ALA A 70 10.36 3.12 6.09
CA ALA A 70 9.97 3.98 7.20
C ALA A 70 8.72 3.43 7.91
N VAL A 71 7.76 2.94 7.15
CA VAL A 71 6.52 2.38 7.70
C VAL A 71 6.80 1.07 8.43
N ARG A 72 7.67 0.22 7.88
CA ARG A 72 8.06 -1.02 8.55
C ARG A 72 8.69 -0.74 9.91
N ASP A 73 9.52 0.29 9.98
CA ASP A 73 10.20 0.67 11.21
C ASP A 73 9.24 1.29 12.23
N ARG A 74 8.38 2.19 11.77
CA ARG A 74 7.53 3.00 12.65
C ARG A 74 6.18 2.35 12.98
N PHE A 75 5.65 1.54 12.04
CA PHE A 75 4.34 0.90 12.19
C PHE A 75 4.47 -0.60 11.92
N PRO A 76 5.15 -1.36 12.80
CA PRO A 76 5.50 -2.75 12.53
C PRO A 76 4.34 -3.68 12.15
N PRO A 77 3.11 -3.51 12.63
CA PRO A 77 2.02 -4.42 12.27
C PRO A 77 1.51 -4.30 10.84
N ILE A 78 1.84 -3.19 10.13
CA ILE A 78 1.28 -2.93 8.80
C ILE A 78 1.90 -3.86 7.76
N GLU A 79 1.04 -4.48 6.93
CA GLU A 79 1.48 -5.23 5.76
C GLU A 79 1.68 -4.25 4.61
N ILE A 80 2.66 -4.53 3.74
CA ILE A 80 3.04 -3.59 2.69
C ILE A 80 3.00 -4.24 1.32
N ILE A 81 2.34 -3.58 0.36
CA ILE A 81 2.36 -3.97 -1.04
C ILE A 81 2.99 -2.82 -1.81
N VAL A 82 3.99 -3.14 -2.62
CA VAL A 82 4.75 -2.16 -3.39
C VAL A 82 4.58 -2.45 -4.88
N THR A 83 4.36 -1.42 -5.68
CA THR A 83 4.20 -1.57 -7.14
C THR A 83 5.15 -0.63 -7.90
N SER A 84 5.55 -1.05 -9.09
CA SER A 84 6.35 -0.22 -9.99
C SER A 84 6.15 -0.64 -11.43
N GLY A 85 6.13 0.35 -12.34
CA GLY A 85 6.09 0.11 -13.77
C GLY A 85 7.39 0.44 -14.48
N HIS A 86 8.32 1.08 -13.79
CA HIS A 86 9.49 1.67 -14.42
C HIS A 86 10.81 1.00 -14.07
N ARG A 87 10.84 0.15 -13.05
CA ARG A 87 12.07 -0.54 -12.68
C ARG A 87 11.76 -1.89 -12.05
N SER A 88 12.76 -2.78 -12.10
CA SER A 88 12.72 -4.03 -11.36
C SER A 88 13.11 -3.79 -9.92
N VAL A 89 12.51 -4.53 -9.02
CA VAL A 89 12.80 -4.44 -7.59
C VAL A 89 13.29 -5.80 -7.12
N GLU A 90 14.47 -5.81 -6.51
CA GLU A 90 15.01 -7.02 -5.92
C GLU A 90 14.33 -7.28 -4.57
N LEU A 91 14.16 -8.55 -4.21
CA LEU A 91 13.56 -8.90 -2.92
C LEU A 91 14.33 -8.28 -1.75
N SER A 92 15.66 -8.14 -1.90
CA SER A 92 16.51 -7.56 -0.86
C SER A 92 16.25 -6.08 -0.62
N GLU A 93 15.59 -5.38 -1.56
CA GLU A 93 15.24 -3.96 -1.40
C GLU A 93 13.95 -3.77 -0.61
N LEU A 94 13.17 -4.83 -0.42
CA LEU A 94 11.87 -4.76 0.25
C LEU A 94 12.03 -5.01 1.76
N PRO A 95 11.31 -4.26 2.60
CA PRO A 95 11.28 -4.58 4.02
C PRO A 95 10.54 -5.89 4.26
N ASP A 96 10.66 -6.43 5.48
CA ASP A 96 9.96 -7.65 5.87
C ASP A 96 8.45 -7.48 5.70
N ARG A 97 7.77 -8.59 5.42
CA ARG A 97 6.32 -8.63 5.24
C ARG A 97 5.83 -7.67 4.16
N SER A 98 6.55 -7.65 3.03
CA SER A 98 6.20 -6.86 1.87
C SER A 98 6.05 -7.76 0.66
N ILE A 99 5.16 -7.35 -0.25
CA ILE A 99 4.96 -8.02 -1.53
C ILE A 99 5.14 -7.00 -2.64
N TYR A 100 5.72 -7.43 -3.76
CA TYR A 100 5.91 -6.57 -4.92
C TYR A 100 5.05 -7.04 -6.10
N PHE A 101 4.37 -6.09 -6.74
CA PHE A 101 3.68 -6.33 -8.00
C PHE A 101 4.24 -5.41 -9.08
N SER A 102 4.64 -6.00 -10.20
CA SER A 102 5.06 -5.25 -11.38
C SER A 102 3.84 -4.79 -12.16
N LYS A 103 3.83 -3.55 -12.63
CA LYS A 103 2.73 -3.04 -13.48
C LYS A 103 2.91 -3.55 -14.92
N PRO A 104 1.84 -3.85 -15.63
CA PRO A 104 0.47 -3.92 -15.15
C PRO A 104 0.24 -5.20 -14.32
N TYR A 105 -0.60 -5.11 -13.32
CA TYR A 105 -0.91 -6.24 -12.46
C TYR A 105 -2.42 -6.51 -12.46
N PRO A 106 -2.86 -7.78 -12.29
CA PRO A 106 -4.28 -8.07 -12.17
C PRO A 106 -4.81 -7.57 -10.82
N HIS A 107 -5.88 -6.79 -10.83
CA HIS A 107 -6.46 -6.30 -9.59
C HIS A 107 -6.90 -7.46 -8.68
N ALA A 108 -7.39 -8.56 -9.28
CA ALA A 108 -7.80 -9.73 -8.50
C ALA A 108 -6.65 -10.32 -7.69
N ALA A 109 -5.42 -10.30 -8.22
CA ALA A 109 -4.25 -10.81 -7.51
C ALA A 109 -3.91 -9.95 -6.29
N VAL A 110 -4.00 -8.62 -6.45
CA VAL A 110 -3.76 -7.69 -5.36
C VAL A 110 -4.81 -7.86 -4.27
N ILE A 111 -6.08 -7.94 -4.66
CA ILE A 111 -7.19 -8.11 -3.72
C ILE A 111 -7.04 -9.42 -2.95
N ALA A 112 -6.68 -10.52 -3.64
CA ALA A 112 -6.44 -11.80 -2.99
C ALA A 112 -5.31 -11.72 -1.96
N SER A 113 -4.22 -11.01 -2.30
CA SER A 113 -3.11 -10.79 -1.36
C SER A 113 -3.56 -10.02 -0.13
N MET A 114 -4.39 -9.01 -0.31
CA MET A 114 -4.91 -8.21 0.80
C MET A 114 -5.76 -9.06 1.75
N HIS A 115 -6.62 -9.91 1.20
CA HIS A 115 -7.42 -10.81 2.04
C HIS A 115 -6.53 -11.77 2.83
N GLN A 116 -5.48 -12.31 2.22
CA GLN A 116 -4.54 -13.18 2.91
C GLN A 116 -3.81 -12.45 4.03
N MET A 117 -3.38 -11.22 3.77
CA MET A 117 -2.70 -10.41 4.77
C MET A 117 -3.58 -10.16 6.00
N LEU A 118 -4.84 -9.80 5.78
CA LEU A 118 -5.77 -9.55 6.86
C LEU A 118 -6.09 -10.84 7.63
N SER A 119 -6.16 -11.98 6.97
CA SER A 119 -6.35 -13.27 7.63
C SER A 119 -5.21 -13.61 8.56
N ARG A 120 -3.96 -13.36 8.13
CA ARG A 120 -2.78 -13.64 8.95
C ARG A 120 -2.67 -12.74 10.16
N ALA A 121 -3.27 -11.55 10.09
CA ALA A 121 -3.19 -10.57 11.17
C ALA A 121 -4.05 -10.93 12.39
N ARG A 122 -4.83 -11.98 12.27
CA ARG A 122 -5.71 -12.44 13.36
C ARG A 122 -5.02 -13.37 14.33
#